data_c14c0aea0b2649d2fbbfe74d66903e5a
#
_entry.id   c14c0aea0b2649d2fbbfe74d66903e5a
#
_cell.length_a   1.000
_cell.length_b   1.000
_cell.length_c   1.000
_cell.angle_alpha   90.00
_cell.angle_beta   90.00
_cell.angle_gamma   90.00
#
_symmetry.space_group_name_H-M   'P 1'
#
loop_
_entity.id
_entity.type
_entity.pdbx_description
1 polymer ?
#
loop_
_entity_poly.entity_id
_entity_poly.type
_entity_poly.pdbx_seq_one_letter_code
_entity_poly.pdbx_strand_id
1 'polypeptide(L)'
;MALARNKVNALNVLGLRKLKHLPPNFARVTLPMEYIHKIRDIDRWMYSNLDSRYCIRNIQAVDETNKLVMMTEIGIEDPKELTYFSLSCPYLHN
;
A
#
# COMPACT_ATOMS: atom_id res chain seq x y z
N MET A 1 -10.62 -14.21 -0.26
CA MET A 1 -11.94 -13.57 -0.47
C MET A 1 -12.03 -13.04 -1.87
N ALA A 2 -13.13 -13.30 -2.53
CA ALA A 2 -13.36 -12.75 -3.86
C ALA A 2 -13.94 -11.35 -3.73
N LEU A 3 -13.26 -10.36 -4.27
CA LEU A 3 -13.78 -9.01 -4.34
C LEU A 3 -14.72 -8.90 -5.56
N ALA A 4 -15.71 -8.02 -5.44
CA ALA A 4 -16.70 -7.85 -6.50
C ALA A 4 -16.09 -7.07 -7.66
N ARG A 5 -15.44 -7.76 -8.60
CA ARG A 5 -14.71 -7.13 -9.70
C ARG A 5 -15.60 -6.48 -10.74
N ASN A 6 -16.86 -6.93 -10.82
CA ASN A 6 -17.82 -6.38 -11.76
C ASN A 6 -18.56 -5.15 -11.25
N LYS A 7 -18.29 -4.73 -10.01
CA LYS A 7 -18.88 -3.51 -9.46
C LYS A 7 -17.92 -2.35 -9.65
N VAL A 8 -18.48 -1.22 -10.05
CA VAL A 8 -17.71 0.02 -10.12
C VAL A 8 -17.51 0.55 -8.71
N ASN A 9 -16.26 0.75 -8.33
CA ASN A 9 -15.93 1.38 -7.06
C ASN A 9 -16.09 2.88 -7.19
N ALA A 10 -17.00 3.48 -6.43
CA ALA A 10 -17.27 4.91 -6.49
C ALA A 10 -16.02 5.74 -6.18
N LEU A 11 -15.16 5.26 -5.29
CA LEU A 11 -13.91 5.96 -4.96
C LEU A 11 -12.98 6.04 -6.17
N ASN A 12 -12.96 5.01 -7.01
CA ASN A 12 -12.15 5.02 -8.23
C ASN A 12 -12.71 6.04 -9.24
N VAL A 13 -14.03 6.08 -9.39
CA VAL A 13 -14.68 7.01 -10.31
C VAL A 13 -14.39 8.45 -9.91
N LEU A 14 -14.39 8.74 -8.62
CA LEU A 14 -14.14 10.09 -8.10
C LEU A 14 -12.65 10.41 -7.95
N GLY A 15 -11.77 9.45 -8.19
CA GLY A 15 -10.33 9.65 -8.01
C GLY A 15 -9.90 9.84 -6.56
N LEU A 16 -10.69 9.36 -5.61
CA LEU A 16 -10.46 9.58 -4.18
C LEU A 16 -9.83 8.41 -3.46
N ARG A 17 -9.55 7.33 -4.16
CA ARG A 17 -9.09 6.11 -3.50
C ARG A 17 -7.63 6.16 -3.09
N LYS A 18 -6.75 6.69 -3.95
CA LYS A 18 -5.34 6.86 -3.61
C LYS A 18 -5.14 8.25 -3.01
N LEU A 19 -4.70 8.29 -1.77
CA LEU A 19 -4.55 9.53 -1.02
C LEU A 19 -3.11 10.02 -1.07
N LYS A 20 -2.92 11.34 -1.00
CA LYS A 20 -1.60 11.96 -0.95
C LYS A 20 -1.02 11.96 0.46
N HIS A 21 -1.88 11.97 1.47
CA HIS A 21 -1.48 11.99 2.87
C HIS A 21 -2.03 10.77 3.56
N LEU A 22 -1.25 10.20 4.48
CA LEU A 22 -1.64 8.99 5.20
C LEU A 22 -2.39 9.37 6.48
N PRO A 23 -3.70 9.09 6.54
CA PRO A 23 -4.45 9.35 7.78
C PRO A 23 -3.95 8.49 8.93
N PRO A 24 -3.97 9.02 10.17
CA PRO A 24 -3.41 8.28 11.31
C PRO A 24 -4.18 7.02 11.69
N ASN A 25 -5.45 6.91 11.29
CA ASN A 25 -6.27 5.75 11.59
C ASN A 25 -6.12 4.59 10.58
N PHE A 26 -5.34 4.78 9.52
CA PHE A 26 -5.10 3.71 8.55
C PHE A 26 -4.12 2.68 9.13
N ALA A 27 -4.39 1.41 8.85
CA ALA A 27 -3.41 0.35 9.10
C ALA A 27 -2.23 0.54 8.16
N ARG A 28 -1.01 0.31 8.64
CA ARG A 28 0.17 0.64 7.85
C ARG A 28 1.25 -0.42 7.95
N VAL A 29 2.07 -0.49 6.90
CA VAL A 29 3.24 -1.33 6.83
C VAL A 29 4.35 -0.53 6.16
N THR A 30 5.59 -0.80 6.56
CA THR A 30 6.77 -0.13 5.99
C THR A 30 7.58 -1.16 5.22
N LEU A 31 7.92 -0.82 3.98
CA LEU A 31 8.73 -1.69 3.13
C LEU A 31 10.16 -1.13 3.04
N PRO A 32 11.19 -1.98 3.16
CA PRO A 32 12.58 -1.54 3.05
C PRO A 32 12.91 -1.06 1.62
N MET A 33 14.02 -0.36 1.49
CA MET A 33 14.45 0.27 0.24
C MET A 33 14.60 -0.72 -0.90
N GLU A 34 14.89 -1.98 -0.61
CA GLU A 34 15.03 -3.01 -1.64
C GLU A 34 13.76 -3.21 -2.47
N TYR A 35 12.61 -2.76 -1.98
CA TYR A 35 11.35 -2.83 -2.71
C TYR A 35 11.07 -1.62 -3.60
N ILE A 36 11.97 -0.64 -3.64
CA ILE A 36 11.71 0.62 -4.34
C ILE A 36 11.43 0.41 -5.83
N HIS A 37 12.07 -0.58 -6.45
CA HIS A 37 11.86 -0.88 -7.86
C HIS A 37 10.55 -1.59 -8.14
N LYS A 38 9.90 -2.09 -7.09
CA LYS A 38 8.64 -2.82 -7.21
C LYS A 38 7.42 -1.95 -6.84
N ILE A 39 7.63 -0.71 -6.42
CA ILE A 39 6.55 0.12 -5.88
C ILE A 39 5.46 0.37 -6.92
N ARG A 40 5.83 0.58 -8.18
CA ARG A 40 4.84 0.79 -9.24
C ARG A 40 3.96 -0.46 -9.42
N ASP A 41 4.57 -1.63 -9.40
CA ASP A 41 3.83 -2.89 -9.53
C ASP A 41 2.96 -3.15 -8.31
N ILE A 42 3.47 -2.84 -7.12
CA ILE A 42 2.72 -2.97 -5.87
C ILE A 42 1.51 -2.04 -5.90
N ASP A 43 1.68 -0.79 -6.31
CA ASP A 43 0.59 0.18 -6.42
C ASP A 43 -0.48 -0.34 -7.39
N ARG A 44 -0.07 -0.83 -8.54
CA ARG A 44 -0.99 -1.37 -9.54
C ARG A 44 -1.75 -2.58 -9.00
N TRP A 45 -1.06 -3.46 -8.27
CA TRP A 45 -1.69 -4.61 -7.65
C TRP A 45 -2.73 -4.19 -6.62
N MET A 46 -2.38 -3.22 -5.77
CA MET A 46 -3.32 -2.69 -4.76
C MET A 46 -4.55 -2.09 -5.43
N TYR A 47 -4.36 -1.30 -6.47
CA TYR A 47 -5.47 -0.69 -7.18
C TYR A 47 -6.41 -1.74 -7.76
N SER A 48 -5.86 -2.84 -8.28
CA SER A 48 -6.63 -3.89 -8.94
C SER A 48 -7.27 -4.87 -7.96
N ASN A 49 -6.71 -5.05 -6.77
CA ASN A 49 -7.10 -6.14 -5.88
C ASN A 49 -7.73 -5.70 -4.57
N LEU A 50 -7.62 -4.42 -4.22
CA LEU A 50 -8.19 -3.88 -3.00
C LEU A 50 -9.26 -2.84 -3.36
N ASP A 51 -10.14 -2.53 -2.41
CA ASP A 51 -11.24 -1.60 -2.62
C ASP A 51 -11.17 -0.35 -1.74
N SER A 52 -10.51 -0.42 -0.60
CA SER A 52 -10.47 0.70 0.33
C SER A 52 -9.49 1.78 -0.10
N ARG A 53 -9.54 2.91 0.59
CA ARG A 53 -8.58 3.99 0.35
C ARG A 53 -7.21 3.57 0.84
N TYR A 54 -6.18 4.06 0.17
CA TYR A 54 -4.80 3.74 0.53
C TYR A 54 -3.88 4.91 0.22
N CYS A 55 -2.69 4.85 0.81
CA CYS A 55 -1.65 5.84 0.59
C CYS A 55 -0.31 5.12 0.49
N ILE A 56 0.52 5.54 -0.45
CA ILE A 56 1.90 5.06 -0.59
C ILE A 56 2.78 6.29 -0.54
N ARG A 57 3.73 6.32 0.39
CA ARG A 57 4.64 7.45 0.51
C ARG A 57 6.04 7.00 0.87
N ASN A 58 7.02 7.77 0.42
CA ASN A 58 8.39 7.54 0.84
C ASN A 58 8.65 8.29 2.13
N ILE A 59 9.35 7.63 3.06
CA ILE A 59 9.73 8.22 4.33
C ILE A 59 11.23 8.02 4.52
N GLN A 60 11.81 8.85 5.38
CA GLN A 60 13.17 8.64 5.86
C GLN A 60 13.11 7.97 7.21
N ALA A 61 13.95 6.97 7.41
CA ALA A 61 14.04 6.24 8.66
C ALA A 61 15.51 6.00 8.98
N VAL A 62 15.78 5.62 10.22
CA VAL A 62 17.12 5.29 10.67
C VAL A 62 17.21 3.77 10.76
N ASP A 63 18.22 3.20 10.10
CA ASP A 63 18.42 1.75 10.12
C ASP A 63 19.18 1.32 11.39
N GLU A 64 19.48 0.03 11.48
CA GLU A 64 20.18 -0.55 12.63
C GLU A 64 21.59 0.01 12.81
N THR A 65 22.19 0.52 11.73
CA THR A 65 23.54 1.11 11.77
C THR A 65 23.51 2.61 11.98
N ASN A 66 22.34 3.15 12.34
CA ASN A 66 22.13 4.58 12.59
C ASN A 66 22.30 5.46 11.35
N LYS A 67 22.08 4.89 10.16
CA LYS A 67 22.11 5.62 8.90
C LYS A 67 20.70 5.98 8.45
N LEU A 68 20.55 7.15 7.84
CA LEU A 68 19.30 7.54 7.21
C LEU A 68 19.10 6.71 5.94
N VAL A 69 17.94 6.08 5.84
CA VAL A 69 17.57 5.28 4.67
C VAL A 69 16.16 5.70 4.23
N MET A 70 15.91 5.53 2.94
CA MET A 70 14.58 5.73 2.39
C MET A 70 13.78 4.44 2.49
N MET A 71 12.55 4.55 2.96
CA MET A 71 11.62 3.43 3.05
C MET A 71 10.30 3.85 2.44
N THR A 72 9.47 2.88 2.11
CA THR A 72 8.12 3.14 1.59
C THR A 72 7.11 2.74 2.65
N GLU A 73 6.26 3.67 3.04
CA GLU A 73 5.17 3.42 3.97
C GLU A 73 3.87 3.28 3.18
N ILE A 74 3.16 2.19 3.42
CA ILE A 74 1.88 1.91 2.80
C ILE A 74 0.82 1.89 3.89
N GLY A 75 -0.22 2.70 3.72
CA GLY A 75 -1.37 2.69 4.62
C GLY A 75 -2.61 2.27 3.87
N ILE A 76 -3.43 1.45 4.48
CA ILE A 76 -4.68 0.95 3.90
C ILE A 76 -5.78 1.18 4.94
N GLU A 77 -6.90 1.72 4.49
CA GLU A 77 -7.99 2.08 5.38
C GLU A 77 -8.56 0.86 6.11
N ASP A 78 -8.74 -0.26 5.42
CA ASP A 78 -9.29 -1.48 5.98
C ASP A 78 -8.14 -2.39 6.44
N PRO A 79 -8.04 -2.69 7.76
CA PRO A 79 -6.99 -3.57 8.26
C PRO A 79 -7.04 -4.98 7.66
N LYS A 80 -8.22 -5.46 7.30
CA LYS A 80 -8.36 -6.76 6.65
C LYS A 80 -7.71 -6.77 5.27
N GLU A 81 -7.82 -5.66 4.55
CA GLU A 81 -7.17 -5.53 3.26
C GLU A 81 -5.65 -5.45 3.40
N LEU A 82 -5.15 -4.81 4.47
CA LEU A 82 -3.72 -4.81 4.73
C LEU A 82 -3.20 -6.23 4.96
N THR A 83 -3.93 -7.03 5.72
CA THR A 83 -3.57 -8.44 5.93
C THR A 83 -3.57 -9.20 4.61
N TYR A 84 -4.60 -9.02 3.81
CA TYR A 84 -4.69 -9.67 2.51
C TYR A 84 -3.53 -9.24 1.60
N PHE A 85 -3.23 -7.95 1.57
CA PHE A 85 -2.10 -7.42 0.82
C PHE A 85 -0.79 -8.07 1.25
N SER A 86 -0.54 -8.15 2.55
CA SER A 86 0.71 -8.70 3.08
C SER A 86 0.89 -10.17 2.74
N LEU A 87 -0.20 -10.92 2.64
CA LEU A 87 -0.15 -12.35 2.36
C LEU A 87 -0.20 -12.69 0.88
N SER A 88 -0.82 -11.85 0.06
CA SER A 88 -1.21 -12.21 -1.29
C SER A 88 -0.47 -11.43 -2.38
N CYS A 89 0.10 -10.28 -2.07
CA CYS A 89 0.78 -9.48 -3.08
C CYS A 89 2.05 -10.20 -3.55
N PRO A 90 2.14 -10.59 -4.83
CA PRO A 90 3.27 -11.40 -5.30
C PRO A 90 4.59 -10.64 -5.28
N TYR A 91 4.56 -9.31 -5.24
CA TYR A 91 5.77 -8.49 -5.24
C TYR A 91 6.41 -8.36 -3.86
N LEU A 92 5.75 -8.86 -2.82
CA LEU A 92 6.29 -8.90 -1.46
C LEU A 92 7.01 -10.21 -1.14
N HIS A 93 6.88 -11.20 -2.01
CA HIS A 93 7.46 -12.52 -1.82
C HIS A 93 8.40 -12.84 -2.97
N ASN A 94 9.59 -13.27 -2.67
CA ASN A 94 10.59 -13.63 -3.66
C ASN A 94 10.56 -15.13 -3.92
#